data_3bd30b98a3e71b4da1d6ecd2042f9687
#
_entry.id   3bd30b98a3e71b4da1d6ecd2042f9687
#
_cell.length_a   1.000
_cell.length_b   1.000
_cell.length_c   1.000
_cell.angle_alpha   90.00
_cell.angle_beta   90.00
_cell.angle_gamma   90.00
#
_symmetry.space_group_name_H-M   'P 1'
#
loop_
_entity.id
_entity.type
_entity.pdbx_description
1 polymer ?
#
loop_
_entity_poly.entity_id
_entity_poly.type
_entity_poly.pdbx_seq_one_letter_code
_entity_poly.pdbx_strand_id
1 'polypeptide(L)'
;LGDVYKRQADNRISLTDQVLKGTLIQNKLFESNKYYPIYGSSELEKDDPFNPGIALNKQNASKETFLIGAGGSTDLINAVELAAQYDNLKGKKFTFIISPQWFTNHGLTNQNFDARMSQSQINQMFNQKNMPANLKKRYAQRLLQFPHAHNKSYLREQAKRPDDVSGNYISSFKENQLTKIEAIKSLFSFTKPPLAEVKPATREDASWDEMKHKAVDIGKANTQSNKYDIRDPYWKLIKQNKRKIKRDYEFNINSPEFQDLKLLVQTLHAAGADVQYVSIPSNGRWYDHIGIKKDRREAVYKKIHSTVVDNGGKIYDLTNKDYEKYVISAVSYTHLTLPTNR
;
A
#
# COMPACT_ATOMS: atom_id res chain seq x y z
N LEU A 1 21.56 -10.37 -10.62
CA LEU A 1 20.89 -9.33 -9.81
C LEU A 1 20.62 -8.06 -10.64
N GLY A 2 21.61 -7.56 -11.37
CA GLY A 2 21.45 -6.37 -12.20
C GLY A 2 20.37 -6.50 -13.29
N ASP A 3 20.28 -7.65 -13.94
CA ASP A 3 19.31 -7.88 -15.03
C ASP A 3 17.88 -8.07 -14.53
N VAL A 4 17.71 -8.72 -13.38
CA VAL A 4 16.40 -8.87 -12.73
C VAL A 4 15.86 -7.51 -12.28
N TYR A 5 16.73 -6.72 -11.68
CA TYR A 5 16.43 -5.37 -11.23
C TYR A 5 16.08 -4.45 -12.41
N LYS A 6 16.85 -4.50 -13.51
CA LYS A 6 16.57 -3.75 -14.73
C LYS A 6 15.22 -4.14 -15.34
N ARG A 7 14.93 -5.44 -15.46
CA ARG A 7 13.65 -5.91 -16.01
C ARG A 7 12.44 -5.50 -15.17
N GLN A 8 12.56 -5.50 -13.85
CA GLN A 8 11.48 -5.08 -12.96
C GLN A 8 11.33 -3.56 -12.89
N ALA A 9 12.42 -2.81 -12.98
CA ALA A 9 12.40 -1.36 -13.07
C ALA A 9 11.85 -0.87 -14.42
N ASP A 10 12.12 -1.60 -15.52
CA ASP A 10 11.60 -1.27 -16.84
C ASP A 10 10.08 -1.53 -16.94
N ASN A 11 9.54 -2.46 -16.16
CA ASN A 11 8.10 -2.75 -16.11
C ASN A 11 7.32 -1.82 -15.17
N ARG A 12 7.96 -0.96 -14.40
CA ARG A 12 7.42 0.19 -13.61
C ARG A 12 6.21 -0.08 -12.71
N ILE A 13 5.57 -1.23 -12.84
CA ILE A 13 4.49 -1.75 -11.99
C ILE A 13 4.89 -3.18 -11.67
N SER A 14 5.54 -3.39 -10.54
CA SER A 14 5.91 -4.73 -10.14
C SER A 14 5.07 -5.18 -8.97
N LEU A 15 4.14 -6.10 -9.25
CA LEU A 15 3.23 -6.71 -8.27
C LEU A 15 3.67 -8.14 -7.95
N THR A 16 4.93 -8.47 -8.23
CA THR A 16 5.47 -9.80 -7.93
C THR A 16 5.78 -9.93 -6.45
N ASP A 17 5.70 -11.15 -5.92
CA ASP A 17 6.04 -11.43 -4.53
C ASP A 17 7.49 -11.05 -4.19
N GLN A 18 8.40 -11.07 -5.15
CA GLN A 18 9.78 -10.62 -4.94
C GLN A 18 9.87 -9.14 -4.60
N VAL A 19 8.97 -8.30 -5.14
CA VAL A 19 8.89 -6.88 -4.79
C VAL A 19 8.09 -6.68 -3.53
N LEU A 20 6.88 -7.24 -3.47
CA LEU A 20 5.93 -6.99 -2.38
C LEU A 20 6.36 -7.64 -1.07
N LYS A 21 7.00 -8.81 -1.12
CA LYS A 21 7.42 -9.58 0.06
C LYS A 21 8.93 -9.70 0.20
N GLY A 22 9.68 -9.32 -0.83
CA GLY A 22 11.14 -9.34 -0.82
C GLY A 22 11.74 -8.11 -0.15
N THR A 23 13.02 -8.19 0.15
CA THR A 23 13.77 -7.08 0.76
C THR A 23 14.77 -6.47 -0.20
N LEU A 24 15.36 -7.27 -1.09
CA LEU A 24 16.48 -6.84 -1.94
C LEU A 24 16.11 -5.76 -2.94
N ILE A 25 14.96 -5.86 -3.59
CA ILE A 25 14.54 -4.87 -4.58
C ILE A 25 14.23 -3.55 -3.89
N GLN A 26 13.54 -3.57 -2.77
CA GLN A 26 13.23 -2.37 -2.01
C GLN A 26 14.48 -1.74 -1.40
N ASN A 27 15.46 -2.54 -0.93
CA ASN A 27 16.78 -2.01 -0.54
C ASN A 27 17.41 -1.20 -1.68
N LYS A 28 17.43 -1.75 -2.89
CA LYS A 28 17.99 -1.09 -4.08
C LYS A 28 17.25 0.18 -4.49
N LEU A 29 15.92 0.19 -4.33
CA LEU A 29 15.11 1.40 -4.59
C LEU A 29 15.54 2.55 -3.69
N PHE A 30 15.74 2.28 -2.40
CA PHE A 30 16.14 3.31 -1.43
C PHE A 30 17.64 3.62 -1.44
N GLU A 31 18.51 2.70 -1.82
CA GLU A 31 19.93 2.96 -2.04
C GLU A 31 20.17 3.86 -3.28
N SER A 32 19.33 3.72 -4.31
CA SER A 32 19.43 4.49 -5.55
C SER A 32 18.66 5.81 -5.48
N ASN A 33 19.19 6.86 -6.07
CA ASN A 33 18.46 8.12 -6.28
C ASN A 33 17.66 8.17 -7.59
N LYS A 34 17.68 7.09 -8.37
CA LYS A 34 17.04 6.99 -9.69
C LYS A 34 15.51 6.89 -9.58
N TYR A 35 15.00 6.27 -8.51
CA TYR A 35 13.59 5.92 -8.39
C TYR A 35 12.86 6.82 -7.40
N TYR A 36 11.56 6.96 -7.66
CA TYR A 36 10.59 7.57 -6.77
C TYR A 36 9.53 6.53 -6.40
N PRO A 37 9.62 5.89 -5.23
CA PRO A 37 8.66 4.89 -4.81
C PRO A 37 7.27 5.49 -4.53
N ILE A 38 6.22 4.74 -4.86
CA ILE A 38 4.84 5.02 -4.50
C ILE A 38 4.28 3.76 -3.85
N TYR A 39 3.99 3.86 -2.57
CA TYR A 39 3.38 2.80 -1.78
C TYR A 39 1.88 2.97 -1.72
N GLY A 40 1.14 1.86 -1.69
CA GLY A 40 -0.30 1.86 -1.62
C GLY A 40 -0.89 0.46 -1.56
N SER A 41 -2.09 0.29 -2.10
CA SER A 41 -2.82 -0.98 -2.12
C SER A 41 -3.32 -1.30 -3.54
N SER A 42 -4.57 -1.76 -3.68
CA SER A 42 -5.13 -2.18 -4.97
C SER A 42 -5.33 -1.07 -6.01
N GLU A 43 -5.27 0.19 -5.61
CA GLU A 43 -5.29 1.32 -6.53
C GLU A 43 -4.06 1.33 -7.46
N LEU A 44 -2.95 0.73 -7.03
CA LEU A 44 -1.73 0.61 -7.82
C LEU A 44 -1.74 -0.57 -8.81
N GLU A 45 -2.64 -1.55 -8.62
CA GLU A 45 -2.73 -2.75 -9.46
C GLU A 45 -3.39 -2.50 -10.83
N LYS A 46 -3.95 -1.32 -11.05
CA LYS A 46 -4.76 -1.08 -12.25
C LYS A 46 -3.90 -0.71 -13.44
N ASP A 47 -4.05 -1.48 -14.50
CA ASP A 47 -3.55 -1.14 -15.82
C ASP A 47 -4.45 -0.05 -16.43
N ASP A 48 -4.11 1.19 -16.11
CA ASP A 48 -4.84 2.38 -16.50
C ASP A 48 -3.83 3.40 -17.03
N PRO A 49 -4.08 4.09 -18.15
CA PRO A 49 -3.19 5.12 -18.69
C PRO A 49 -2.82 6.23 -17.71
N PHE A 50 -3.62 6.40 -16.65
CA PHE A 50 -3.42 7.39 -15.58
C PHE A 50 -2.85 6.78 -14.30
N ASN A 51 -2.51 5.50 -14.32
CA ASN A 51 -1.73 4.90 -13.24
C ASN A 51 -0.45 5.72 -13.03
N PRO A 52 -0.09 6.09 -11.79
CA PRO A 52 1.06 6.96 -11.52
C PRO A 52 2.37 6.50 -12.16
N GLY A 53 2.58 5.18 -12.26
CA GLY A 53 3.75 4.60 -12.92
C GLY A 53 3.81 4.90 -14.43
N ILE A 54 2.66 5.06 -15.07
CA ILE A 54 2.56 5.39 -16.50
C ILE A 54 2.55 6.91 -16.69
N ALA A 55 1.65 7.61 -15.99
CA ALA A 55 1.40 9.02 -16.17
C ALA A 55 2.63 9.89 -15.82
N LEU A 56 3.27 9.65 -14.67
CA LEU A 56 4.42 10.44 -14.24
C LEU A 56 5.66 10.19 -15.10
N ASN A 57 5.79 9.01 -15.67
CA ASN A 57 6.91 8.71 -16.55
C ASN A 57 6.79 9.39 -17.94
N LYS A 58 5.58 9.76 -18.35
CA LYS A 58 5.35 10.55 -19.58
C LYS A 58 5.76 12.01 -19.43
N GLN A 59 5.85 12.50 -18.20
CA GLN A 59 6.06 13.92 -17.85
C GLN A 59 7.55 14.30 -17.64
N ASN A 60 8.50 13.57 -18.19
CA ASN A 60 9.93 13.87 -18.01
C ASN A 60 10.36 14.05 -16.54
N ALA A 61 9.73 13.33 -15.62
CA ALA A 61 10.12 13.37 -14.23
C ALA A 61 11.61 13.01 -14.09
N SER A 62 12.32 13.73 -13.23
CA SER A 62 13.75 13.51 -12.97
C SER A 62 14.05 12.12 -12.39
N LYS A 63 13.04 11.43 -11.89
CA LYS A 63 13.13 10.08 -11.33
C LYS A 63 12.06 9.18 -11.94
N GLU A 64 12.41 7.91 -12.09
CA GLU A 64 11.45 6.88 -12.49
C GLU A 64 10.55 6.49 -11.32
N THR A 65 9.24 6.45 -11.53
CA THR A 65 8.30 5.98 -10.50
C THR A 65 8.37 4.46 -10.38
N PHE A 66 8.28 3.97 -9.15
CA PHE A 66 8.20 2.55 -8.85
C PHE A 66 7.02 2.29 -7.90
N LEU A 67 6.07 1.48 -8.33
CA LEU A 67 4.84 1.21 -7.58
C LEU A 67 5.00 -0.03 -6.70
N ILE A 68 4.60 0.08 -5.43
CA ILE A 68 4.66 -1.00 -4.46
C ILE A 68 3.32 -1.05 -3.72
N GLY A 69 2.50 -2.03 -4.06
CA GLY A 69 1.21 -2.21 -3.42
C GLY A 69 0.33 -3.20 -4.15
N ALA A 70 -0.49 -3.91 -3.40
CA ALA A 70 -1.42 -4.90 -3.91
C ALA A 70 -2.70 -4.92 -3.06
N GLY A 71 -3.78 -5.45 -3.60
CA GLY A 71 -5.04 -5.62 -2.88
C GLY A 71 -4.83 -6.37 -1.56
N GLY A 72 -5.36 -5.81 -0.46
CA GLY A 72 -5.17 -6.34 0.88
C GLY A 72 -3.91 -5.86 1.60
N SER A 73 -3.03 -5.07 0.94
CA SER A 73 -1.97 -4.35 1.64
C SER A 73 -2.58 -3.15 2.35
N THR A 74 -2.79 -3.29 3.65
CA THR A 74 -3.22 -2.21 4.54
C THR A 74 -2.04 -1.58 5.26
N ASP A 75 -2.29 -0.61 6.12
CA ASP A 75 -1.24 0.21 6.73
C ASP A 75 -0.21 -0.60 7.52
N LEU A 76 -0.60 -1.69 8.22
CA LEU A 76 0.37 -2.53 8.93
C LEU A 76 1.30 -3.28 7.97
N ILE A 77 0.78 -3.79 6.86
CA ILE A 77 1.59 -4.48 5.84
C ILE A 77 2.65 -3.52 5.29
N ASN A 78 2.22 -2.34 4.86
CA ASN A 78 3.12 -1.31 4.35
C ASN A 78 4.07 -0.77 5.44
N ALA A 79 3.61 -0.71 6.70
CA ALA A 79 4.44 -0.29 7.82
C ALA A 79 5.61 -1.24 8.06
N VAL A 80 5.37 -2.55 8.04
CA VAL A 80 6.44 -3.57 8.17
C VAL A 80 7.37 -3.52 6.97
N GLU A 81 6.83 -3.40 5.77
CA GLU A 81 7.56 -3.31 4.51
C GLU A 81 8.53 -2.12 4.51
N LEU A 82 8.06 -0.94 4.90
CA LEU A 82 8.87 0.27 5.01
C LEU A 82 9.81 0.25 6.22
N ALA A 83 9.37 -0.28 7.37
CA ALA A 83 10.22 -0.44 8.54
C ALA A 83 11.39 -1.40 8.29
N ALA A 84 11.23 -2.38 7.38
CA ALA A 84 12.33 -3.23 6.92
C ALA A 84 13.44 -2.44 6.20
N GLN A 85 13.16 -1.20 5.78
CA GLN A 85 14.10 -0.29 5.11
C GLN A 85 14.55 0.87 6.02
N TYR A 86 14.23 0.83 7.31
CA TYR A 86 14.34 1.96 8.23
C TYR A 86 15.67 2.71 8.12
N ASP A 87 16.79 1.99 8.13
CA ASP A 87 18.14 2.59 8.09
C ASP A 87 18.45 3.29 6.75
N ASN A 88 17.70 2.99 5.69
CA ASN A 88 17.87 3.56 4.35
C ASN A 88 16.91 4.74 4.07
N LEU A 89 15.98 5.05 4.98
CA LEU A 89 14.88 5.99 4.72
C LEU A 89 15.24 7.46 4.95
N LYS A 90 16.30 7.77 5.70
CA LYS A 90 16.65 9.15 6.05
C LYS A 90 16.81 10.03 4.81
N GLY A 91 16.00 11.09 4.72
CA GLY A 91 15.99 12.03 3.60
C GLY A 91 15.45 11.48 2.28
N LYS A 92 14.94 10.25 2.26
CA LYS A 92 14.32 9.67 1.05
C LYS A 92 12.93 10.19 0.82
N LYS A 93 12.64 10.53 -0.44
CA LYS A 93 11.34 11.07 -0.88
C LYS A 93 10.52 9.99 -1.55
N PHE A 94 9.30 9.82 -1.11
CA PHE A 94 8.33 8.90 -1.71
C PHE A 94 6.89 9.28 -1.34
N THR A 95 5.93 8.67 -2.04
CA THR A 95 4.50 8.83 -1.77
C THR A 95 3.95 7.61 -1.08
N PHE A 96 3.08 7.84 -0.08
CA PHE A 96 2.25 6.81 0.53
C PHE A 96 0.77 7.13 0.32
N ILE A 97 0.05 6.24 -0.39
CA ILE A 97 -1.38 6.40 -0.67
C ILE A 97 -2.20 5.76 0.43
N ILE A 98 -3.12 6.53 0.99
CA ILE A 98 -4.08 6.06 2.00
C ILE A 98 -5.44 5.92 1.32
N SER A 99 -5.97 4.69 1.35
CA SER A 99 -7.30 4.37 0.81
C SER A 99 -8.32 4.28 1.95
N PRO A 100 -9.22 5.26 2.11
CA PRO A 100 -10.11 5.36 3.28
C PRO A 100 -11.06 4.17 3.46
N GLN A 101 -11.39 3.44 2.40
CA GLN A 101 -12.23 2.25 2.48
C GLN A 101 -11.62 1.10 3.30
N TRP A 102 -10.31 1.11 3.55
CA TRP A 102 -9.65 0.11 4.39
C TRP A 102 -9.84 0.34 5.89
N PHE A 103 -10.38 1.50 6.29
CA PHE A 103 -10.72 1.78 7.68
C PHE A 103 -12.03 1.07 8.05
N THR A 104 -11.95 -0.24 8.08
CA THR A 104 -13.08 -1.14 8.40
C THR A 104 -13.15 -1.40 9.91
N ASN A 105 -14.27 -1.94 10.38
CA ASN A 105 -14.42 -2.34 11.79
C ASN A 105 -13.45 -3.45 12.21
N HIS A 106 -12.86 -4.17 11.26
CA HIS A 106 -11.91 -5.26 11.51
C HIS A 106 -10.44 -4.83 11.31
N GLY A 107 -10.19 -3.74 10.54
CA GLY A 107 -8.84 -3.40 10.08
C GLY A 107 -8.24 -4.51 9.21
N LEU A 108 -6.96 -4.80 9.38
CA LEU A 108 -6.29 -5.90 8.70
C LEU A 108 -6.85 -7.25 9.13
N THR A 109 -7.43 -7.99 8.19
CA THR A 109 -7.97 -9.32 8.44
C THR A 109 -6.86 -10.39 8.51
N ASN A 110 -7.14 -11.51 9.19
CA ASN A 110 -6.20 -12.65 9.22
C ASN A 110 -5.89 -13.16 7.81
N GLN A 111 -6.87 -13.21 6.93
CA GLN A 111 -6.70 -13.63 5.54
C GLN A 111 -5.71 -12.72 4.78
N ASN A 112 -5.87 -11.40 4.90
CA ASN A 112 -4.96 -10.45 4.26
C ASN A 112 -3.58 -10.47 4.91
N PHE A 113 -3.50 -10.65 6.24
CA PHE A 113 -2.24 -10.85 6.94
C PHE A 113 -1.48 -12.05 6.37
N ASP A 114 -2.12 -13.20 6.27
CA ASP A 114 -1.50 -14.43 5.76
C ASP A 114 -1.06 -14.28 4.29
N ALA A 115 -1.87 -13.58 3.50
CA ALA A 115 -1.57 -13.38 2.07
C ALA A 115 -0.45 -12.36 1.82
N ARG A 116 -0.32 -11.32 2.65
CA ARG A 116 0.53 -10.15 2.36
C ARG A 116 1.73 -9.99 3.30
N MET A 117 1.65 -10.45 4.55
CA MET A 117 2.76 -10.28 5.50
C MET A 117 3.96 -11.12 5.08
N SER A 118 5.13 -10.51 5.14
CA SER A 118 6.40 -11.14 4.77
C SER A 118 7.27 -11.39 5.99
N GLN A 119 7.63 -12.66 6.23
CA GLN A 119 8.54 -13.00 7.32
C GLN A 119 9.94 -12.44 7.09
N SER A 120 10.41 -12.38 5.85
CA SER A 120 11.72 -11.78 5.55
C SER A 120 11.75 -10.28 5.84
N GLN A 121 10.66 -9.57 5.58
CA GLN A 121 10.55 -8.14 5.93
C GLN A 121 10.45 -7.94 7.45
N ILE A 122 9.70 -8.78 8.17
CA ILE A 122 9.66 -8.76 9.64
C ILE A 122 11.06 -8.94 10.21
N ASN A 123 11.80 -9.95 9.74
CA ASN A 123 13.16 -10.23 10.22
C ASN A 123 14.09 -9.06 9.90
N GLN A 124 14.02 -8.50 8.69
CA GLN A 124 14.84 -7.34 8.33
C GLN A 124 14.50 -6.11 9.17
N MET A 125 13.21 -5.87 9.45
CA MET A 125 12.78 -4.77 10.32
C MET A 125 13.40 -4.86 11.72
N PHE A 126 13.35 -6.02 12.36
CA PHE A 126 13.96 -6.20 13.68
C PHE A 126 15.48 -6.08 13.67
N ASN A 127 16.12 -6.32 12.52
CA ASN A 127 17.55 -6.18 12.32
C ASN A 127 18.01 -4.75 11.98
N GLN A 128 17.10 -3.79 11.79
CA GLN A 128 17.45 -2.39 11.54
C GLN A 128 18.18 -1.82 12.76
N LYS A 129 19.41 -1.29 12.55
CA LYS A 129 20.29 -0.87 13.65
C LYS A 129 19.79 0.41 14.33
N ASN A 130 19.32 1.36 13.54
CA ASN A 130 18.93 2.68 14.02
C ASN A 130 17.43 2.77 14.38
N MET A 131 16.67 1.71 14.15
CA MET A 131 15.24 1.69 14.50
C MET A 131 15.07 1.65 16.02
N PRO A 132 14.32 2.61 16.63
CA PRO A 132 14.12 2.67 18.08
C PRO A 132 13.51 1.41 18.68
N ALA A 133 13.98 1.03 19.87
CA ALA A 133 13.52 -0.17 20.57
C ALA A 133 12.01 -0.13 20.85
N ASN A 134 11.47 1.03 21.22
CA ASN A 134 10.04 1.22 21.48
C ASN A 134 9.18 0.98 20.22
N LEU A 135 9.66 1.34 19.02
CA LEU A 135 8.96 1.02 17.78
C LEU A 135 9.00 -0.49 17.50
N LYS A 136 10.15 -1.14 17.62
CA LYS A 136 10.27 -2.60 17.47
C LYS A 136 9.33 -3.34 18.43
N LYS A 137 9.28 -2.91 19.68
CA LYS A 137 8.35 -3.44 20.69
C LYS A 137 6.89 -3.34 20.25
N ARG A 138 6.48 -2.19 19.74
CA ARG A 138 5.10 -1.94 19.27
C ARG A 138 4.75 -2.82 18.07
N TYR A 139 5.67 -2.98 17.11
CA TYR A 139 5.48 -3.92 15.99
C TYR A 139 5.33 -5.36 16.50
N ALA A 140 6.18 -5.80 17.44
CA ALA A 140 6.07 -7.13 18.00
C ALA A 140 4.72 -7.35 18.70
N GLN A 141 4.26 -6.39 19.50
CA GLN A 141 2.96 -6.44 20.17
C GLN A 141 1.80 -6.51 19.16
N ARG A 142 1.89 -5.75 18.07
CA ARG A 142 0.85 -5.75 17.03
C ARG A 142 0.84 -7.06 16.24
N LEU A 143 1.99 -7.58 15.85
CA LEU A 143 2.13 -8.83 15.10
C LEU A 143 1.64 -10.03 15.92
N LEU A 144 1.83 -10.04 17.24
CA LEU A 144 1.35 -11.10 18.13
C LEU A 144 -0.18 -11.25 18.14
N GLN A 145 -0.93 -10.26 17.70
CA GLN A 145 -2.39 -10.31 17.64
C GLN A 145 -2.90 -11.22 16.51
N PHE A 146 -2.02 -11.56 15.55
CA PHE A 146 -2.39 -12.42 14.42
C PHE A 146 -2.12 -13.90 14.75
N PRO A 147 -3.11 -14.80 14.56
CA PRO A 147 -2.98 -16.21 14.90
C PRO A 147 -1.84 -16.91 14.18
N HIS A 148 -1.61 -16.55 12.92
CA HIS A 148 -0.62 -17.18 12.04
C HIS A 148 0.72 -16.42 11.98
N ALA A 149 0.95 -15.45 12.87
CA ALA A 149 2.27 -14.84 12.97
C ALA A 149 3.33 -15.89 13.30
N HIS A 150 4.40 -15.91 12.51
CA HIS A 150 5.52 -16.82 12.69
C HIS A 150 6.41 -16.37 13.87
N ASN A 151 7.21 -17.29 14.40
CA ASN A 151 8.21 -17.02 15.46
C ASN A 151 7.65 -16.26 16.68
N LYS A 152 6.48 -16.69 17.18
CA LYS A 152 5.82 -16.01 18.30
C LYS A 152 6.68 -15.93 19.57
N SER A 153 7.59 -16.88 19.82
CA SER A 153 8.54 -16.81 20.92
C SER A 153 9.45 -15.59 20.80
N TYR A 154 10.04 -15.39 19.62
CA TYR A 154 10.86 -14.22 19.32
C TYR A 154 10.06 -12.90 19.40
N LEU A 155 8.85 -12.87 18.85
CA LEU A 155 7.99 -11.70 18.97
C LEU A 155 7.65 -11.36 20.41
N ARG A 156 7.42 -12.37 21.27
CA ARG A 156 7.20 -12.16 22.72
C ARG A 156 8.42 -11.56 23.42
N GLU A 157 9.61 -11.98 23.04
CA GLU A 157 10.86 -11.38 23.56
C GLU A 157 10.96 -9.91 23.14
N GLN A 158 10.75 -9.61 21.87
CA GLN A 158 10.77 -8.24 21.35
C GLN A 158 9.68 -7.36 22.00
N ALA A 159 8.49 -7.92 22.26
CA ALA A 159 7.39 -7.22 22.91
C ALA A 159 7.65 -6.86 24.37
N LYS A 160 8.57 -7.56 25.03
CA LYS A 160 8.99 -7.31 26.44
C LYS A 160 10.22 -6.42 26.54
N ARG A 161 10.79 -6.00 25.42
CA ARG A 161 12.04 -5.23 25.39
C ARG A 161 11.90 -3.93 26.19
N PRO A 162 12.87 -3.57 27.03
CA PRO A 162 12.91 -2.25 27.66
C PRO A 162 13.02 -1.15 26.59
N ASP A 163 12.41 0.00 26.83
CA ASP A 163 12.36 1.10 25.87
C ASP A 163 13.73 1.77 25.65
N ASP A 164 14.69 1.58 26.59
CA ASP A 164 15.98 2.27 26.64
C ASP A 164 17.15 1.51 26.03
N VAL A 165 16.91 0.29 25.50
CA VAL A 165 18.00 -0.51 24.95
C VAL A 165 18.22 -0.19 23.47
N SER A 166 19.08 0.77 23.20
CA SER A 166 19.71 0.94 21.89
C SER A 166 20.78 -0.14 21.71
N GLY A 167 20.59 -1.08 20.80
CA GLY A 167 21.61 -2.07 20.47
C GLY A 167 21.04 -3.43 20.08
N ASN A 168 21.79 -4.15 19.28
CA ASN A 168 21.48 -5.48 18.81
C ASN A 168 21.28 -6.45 19.99
N TYR A 169 20.06 -6.84 20.27
CA TYR A 169 19.77 -7.96 21.15
C TYR A 169 20.18 -9.26 20.44
N ILE A 170 21.06 -10.04 21.06
CA ILE A 170 21.84 -11.14 20.44
C ILE A 170 20.99 -12.41 20.14
N SER A 171 19.69 -12.34 19.94
CA SER A 171 18.96 -13.50 19.43
C SER A 171 19.02 -13.64 17.91
N SER A 172 19.71 -12.74 17.23
CA SER A 172 19.61 -12.52 15.80
C SER A 172 20.46 -13.42 14.90
N PHE A 173 21.39 -14.22 15.43
CA PHE A 173 22.32 -14.94 14.56
C PHE A 173 21.63 -16.02 13.71
N LYS A 174 20.71 -16.74 14.30
CA LYS A 174 19.97 -17.82 13.61
C LYS A 174 18.96 -17.25 12.60
N GLU A 175 18.34 -16.12 12.91
CA GLU A 175 17.36 -15.47 12.06
C GLU A 175 18.00 -14.65 10.93
N ASN A 176 19.14 -14.02 11.18
CA ASN A 176 19.95 -13.42 10.10
C ASN A 176 20.38 -14.45 9.04
N GLN A 177 20.68 -15.66 9.45
CA GLN A 177 20.98 -16.76 8.53
C GLN A 177 19.73 -17.18 7.74
N LEU A 178 18.57 -17.31 8.40
CA LEU A 178 17.30 -17.65 7.74
C LEU A 178 16.88 -16.53 6.76
N THR A 179 16.99 -15.25 7.13
CA THR A 179 16.69 -14.12 6.25
C THR A 179 17.60 -14.13 5.01
N LYS A 180 18.89 -14.42 5.18
CA LYS A 180 19.82 -14.56 4.05
C LYS A 180 19.45 -15.74 3.14
N ILE A 181 19.07 -16.86 3.73
CA ILE A 181 18.65 -18.06 2.99
C ILE A 181 17.34 -17.80 2.24
N GLU A 182 16.37 -17.11 2.86
CA GLU A 182 15.11 -16.74 2.21
C GLU A 182 15.35 -15.73 1.09
N ALA A 183 16.21 -14.73 1.31
CA ALA A 183 16.62 -13.79 0.27
C ALA A 183 17.30 -14.50 -0.91
N ILE A 184 18.17 -15.50 -0.64
CA ILE A 184 18.80 -16.32 -1.67
C ILE A 184 17.75 -17.19 -2.38
N LYS A 185 16.84 -17.84 -1.64
CA LYS A 185 15.75 -18.64 -2.22
C LYS A 185 14.82 -17.77 -3.09
N SER A 186 14.52 -16.54 -2.68
CA SER A 186 13.72 -15.61 -3.49
C SER A 186 14.43 -15.22 -4.80
N LEU A 187 15.76 -15.22 -4.82
CA LEU A 187 16.55 -15.01 -6.03
C LEU A 187 16.50 -16.21 -7.01
N PHE A 188 16.35 -17.42 -6.50
CA PHE A 188 16.33 -18.64 -7.30
C PHE A 188 14.93 -19.15 -7.64
N SER A 189 13.89 -18.69 -6.97
CA SER A 189 12.49 -19.07 -7.27
C SER A 189 11.91 -18.31 -8.47
N PHE A 190 12.72 -18.09 -9.50
CA PHE A 190 12.29 -17.53 -10.77
C PHE A 190 11.50 -18.53 -11.61
N THR A 191 10.27 -18.80 -11.24
CA THR A 191 9.27 -19.08 -12.27
C THR A 191 8.97 -17.74 -12.93
N LYS A 192 9.15 -17.68 -14.25
CA LYS A 192 8.83 -16.47 -15.04
C LYS A 192 7.45 -15.96 -14.59
N PRO A 193 7.34 -14.75 -14.03
CA PRO A 193 6.02 -14.18 -13.83
C PRO A 193 5.37 -14.06 -15.20
N PRO A 194 4.05 -14.25 -15.34
CA PRO A 194 3.34 -13.81 -16.51
C PRO A 194 3.36 -12.27 -16.49
N LEU A 195 4.47 -11.70 -16.94
CA LEU A 195 4.58 -10.29 -17.24
C LEU A 195 3.71 -10.10 -18.49
N ALA A 196 2.53 -9.59 -18.32
CA ALA A 196 1.92 -8.84 -19.40
C ALA A 196 2.99 -7.82 -19.80
N GLU A 197 3.45 -7.89 -21.06
CA GLU A 197 4.37 -6.91 -21.63
C GLU A 197 3.66 -5.56 -21.58
N VAL A 198 3.84 -4.82 -20.50
CA VAL A 198 3.52 -3.41 -20.51
C VAL A 198 4.59 -2.79 -21.40
N LYS A 199 4.24 -2.56 -22.66
CA LYS A 199 5.08 -1.80 -23.59
C LYS A 199 5.50 -0.53 -22.87
N PRO A 200 6.79 -0.18 -22.87
CA PRO A 200 7.24 1.08 -22.29
C PRO A 200 6.39 2.19 -22.90
N ALA A 201 5.73 2.97 -22.04
CA ALA A 201 4.95 4.11 -22.50
C ALA A 201 5.91 5.00 -23.28
N THR A 202 5.65 5.17 -24.58
CA THR A 202 6.34 6.18 -25.38
C THR A 202 6.22 7.50 -24.63
N ARG A 203 7.35 8.18 -24.38
CA ARG A 203 7.35 9.52 -23.82
C ARG A 203 6.55 10.42 -24.77
N GLU A 204 5.31 10.67 -24.41
CA GLU A 204 4.50 11.69 -25.04
C GLU A 204 4.63 12.93 -24.14
N ASP A 205 5.04 14.06 -24.73
CA ASP A 205 5.09 15.35 -24.04
C ASP A 205 3.65 15.91 -23.90
N ALA A 206 2.76 15.13 -23.31
CA ALA A 206 1.39 15.55 -23.05
C ALA A 206 1.34 16.47 -21.83
N SER A 207 0.67 17.61 -21.94
CA SER A 207 0.40 18.49 -20.81
C SER A 207 -0.54 17.81 -19.79
N TRP A 208 -0.50 18.26 -18.52
CA TRP A 208 -1.44 17.77 -17.50
C TRP A 208 -2.91 18.00 -17.88
N ASP A 209 -3.21 19.11 -18.58
CA ASP A 209 -4.57 19.41 -19.03
C ASP A 209 -5.03 18.45 -20.14
N GLU A 210 -4.18 18.14 -21.10
CA GLU A 210 -4.46 17.12 -22.12
C GLU A 210 -4.69 15.75 -21.48
N MET A 211 -3.84 15.36 -20.52
CA MET A 211 -4.01 14.11 -19.77
C MET A 211 -5.33 14.09 -19.00
N LYS A 212 -5.72 15.19 -18.36
CA LYS A 212 -6.99 15.32 -17.65
C LYS A 212 -8.19 15.18 -18.58
N HIS A 213 -8.19 15.86 -19.76
CA HIS A 213 -9.24 15.70 -20.76
C HIS A 213 -9.37 14.26 -21.24
N LYS A 214 -8.25 13.63 -21.56
CA LYS A 214 -8.20 12.22 -21.97
C LYS A 214 -8.74 11.28 -20.87
N ALA A 215 -8.43 11.56 -19.59
CA ALA A 215 -8.98 10.81 -18.46
C ALA A 215 -10.50 10.91 -18.38
N VAL A 216 -11.04 12.11 -18.55
CA VAL A 216 -12.48 12.34 -18.55
C VAL A 216 -13.16 11.61 -19.72
N ASP A 217 -12.57 11.65 -20.92
CA ASP A 217 -13.13 10.97 -22.10
C ASP A 217 -13.14 9.44 -21.93
N ILE A 218 -12.05 8.87 -21.40
CA ILE A 218 -11.97 7.45 -21.06
C ILE A 218 -12.98 7.11 -19.96
N GLY A 219 -13.09 7.95 -18.93
CA GLY A 219 -14.08 7.79 -17.86
C GLY A 219 -15.50 7.74 -18.44
N LYS A 220 -15.88 8.68 -19.29
CA LYS A 220 -17.18 8.71 -19.98
C LYS A 220 -17.41 7.45 -20.81
N ALA A 221 -16.43 7.04 -21.61
CA ALA A 221 -16.55 5.88 -22.48
C ALA A 221 -16.76 4.57 -21.71
N ASN A 222 -16.19 4.46 -20.52
CA ASN A 222 -16.18 3.22 -19.72
C ASN A 222 -17.26 3.13 -18.63
N THR A 223 -18.11 4.17 -18.46
CA THR A 223 -19.10 4.23 -17.36
C THR A 223 -20.50 4.59 -17.86
N GLN A 224 -20.87 4.16 -19.07
CA GLN A 224 -22.13 4.56 -19.71
C GLN A 224 -23.36 3.85 -19.14
N SER A 225 -23.19 2.69 -18.52
CA SER A 225 -24.29 1.82 -18.11
C SER A 225 -24.90 2.17 -16.77
N ASN A 226 -24.38 3.19 -16.05
CA ASN A 226 -24.86 3.52 -14.72
C ASN A 226 -24.61 5.00 -14.35
N LYS A 227 -25.39 5.48 -13.37
CA LYS A 227 -25.33 6.86 -12.88
C LYS A 227 -24.28 7.10 -11.79
N TYR A 228 -23.53 6.08 -11.41
CA TYR A 228 -22.54 6.14 -10.32
C TYR A 228 -21.11 6.28 -10.83
N ASP A 229 -20.92 6.41 -12.12
CA ASP A 229 -19.61 6.45 -12.81
C ASP A 229 -18.74 5.20 -12.49
N ILE A 230 -19.40 4.05 -12.25
CA ILE A 230 -18.72 2.77 -12.09
C ILE A 230 -18.45 2.18 -13.47
N ARG A 231 -17.25 1.66 -13.69
CA ARG A 231 -16.88 1.02 -14.96
C ARG A 231 -17.85 -0.08 -15.33
N ASP A 232 -18.27 -0.12 -16.57
CA ASP A 232 -19.31 -1.00 -17.09
C ASP A 232 -19.11 -2.49 -16.81
N PRO A 233 -17.87 -3.06 -16.90
CA PRO A 233 -17.63 -4.45 -16.50
C PRO A 233 -17.95 -4.72 -15.02
N TYR A 234 -17.58 -3.79 -14.13
CA TYR A 234 -17.88 -3.93 -12.69
C TYR A 234 -19.34 -3.74 -12.40
N TRP A 235 -19.99 -2.79 -13.08
CA TRP A 235 -21.43 -2.59 -12.97
C TRP A 235 -22.22 -3.83 -13.38
N LYS A 236 -21.78 -4.51 -14.45
CA LYS A 236 -22.36 -5.79 -14.87
C LYS A 236 -22.30 -6.85 -13.77
N LEU A 237 -21.15 -6.98 -13.08
CA LEU A 237 -20.98 -7.90 -11.96
C LEU A 237 -21.89 -7.51 -10.76
N ILE A 238 -21.99 -6.21 -10.44
CA ILE A 238 -22.88 -5.70 -9.40
C ILE A 238 -24.34 -6.07 -9.69
N LYS A 239 -24.80 -5.87 -10.93
CA LYS A 239 -26.18 -6.23 -11.33
C LYS A 239 -26.46 -7.73 -11.28
N GLN A 240 -25.48 -8.55 -11.57
CA GLN A 240 -25.61 -10.02 -11.50
C GLN A 240 -25.75 -10.51 -10.06
N ASN A 241 -25.26 -9.74 -9.10
CA ASN A 241 -25.41 -10.05 -7.69
C ASN A 241 -26.81 -9.68 -7.21
N LYS A 242 -27.68 -10.69 -7.07
CA LYS A 242 -29.08 -10.51 -6.59
C LYS A 242 -29.16 -10.10 -5.11
N ARG A 243 -28.06 -10.19 -4.34
CA ARG A 243 -28.03 -9.80 -2.93
C ARG A 243 -27.76 -8.30 -2.80
N LYS A 244 -28.44 -7.64 -1.88
CA LYS A 244 -28.14 -6.25 -1.52
C LYS A 244 -26.71 -6.16 -1.02
N ILE A 245 -25.92 -5.31 -1.65
CA ILE A 245 -24.53 -5.07 -1.23
C ILE A 245 -24.57 -4.32 0.10
N LYS A 246 -24.06 -4.96 1.15
CA LYS A 246 -23.90 -4.35 2.48
C LYS A 246 -22.41 -4.17 2.74
N ARG A 247 -21.98 -2.94 2.99
CA ARG A 247 -20.59 -2.58 3.29
C ARG A 247 -20.50 -1.68 4.53
N ASP A 248 -21.45 -1.86 5.44
CA ASP A 248 -21.56 -1.11 6.70
C ASP A 248 -20.35 -1.30 7.64
N TYR A 249 -19.46 -2.22 7.34
CA TYR A 249 -18.19 -2.41 8.01
C TYR A 249 -17.10 -1.39 7.58
N GLU A 250 -17.25 -0.75 6.43
CA GLU A 250 -16.30 0.26 5.93
C GLU A 250 -16.52 1.65 6.56
N PHE A 251 -15.52 2.50 6.43
CA PHE A 251 -15.52 3.86 7.01
C PHE A 251 -15.92 3.86 8.49
N ASN A 252 -15.23 3.04 9.27
CA ASN A 252 -15.48 2.93 10.69
C ASN A 252 -14.52 3.84 11.47
N ILE A 253 -15.08 4.78 12.24
CA ILE A 253 -14.29 5.74 13.04
C ILE A 253 -13.48 5.05 14.16
N ASN A 254 -13.85 3.84 14.54
CA ASN A 254 -13.18 3.03 15.56
C ASN A 254 -12.31 1.93 14.93
N SER A 255 -12.02 2.02 13.63
CA SER A 255 -11.18 1.04 12.95
C SER A 255 -9.82 0.86 13.62
N PRO A 256 -9.35 -0.40 13.81
CA PRO A 256 -7.97 -0.67 14.24
C PRO A 256 -6.92 -0.12 13.27
N GLU A 257 -7.28 0.10 12.00
CA GLU A 257 -6.40 0.64 10.96
C GLU A 257 -5.82 2.00 11.34
N PHE A 258 -6.51 2.82 12.16
CA PHE A 258 -5.95 4.08 12.65
C PHE A 258 -4.70 3.89 13.52
N GLN A 259 -4.62 2.81 14.29
CA GLN A 259 -3.42 2.51 15.07
C GLN A 259 -2.28 2.05 14.18
N ASP A 260 -2.58 1.29 13.14
CA ASP A 260 -1.60 0.84 12.15
C ASP A 260 -1.08 2.03 11.32
N LEU A 261 -1.95 2.94 10.88
CA LEU A 261 -1.56 4.19 10.22
C LEU A 261 -0.67 5.06 11.14
N LYS A 262 -1.06 5.21 12.42
CA LYS A 262 -0.26 5.95 13.39
C LYS A 262 1.14 5.34 13.55
N LEU A 263 1.23 4.01 13.67
CA LEU A 263 2.50 3.30 13.78
C LEU A 263 3.37 3.53 12.54
N LEU A 264 2.78 3.44 11.34
CA LEU A 264 3.44 3.72 10.07
C LEU A 264 4.01 5.14 10.03
N VAL A 265 3.17 6.14 10.30
CA VAL A 265 3.59 7.56 10.22
C VAL A 265 4.70 7.85 11.24
N GLN A 266 4.56 7.38 12.47
CA GLN A 266 5.58 7.57 13.51
C GLN A 266 6.90 6.87 13.15
N THR A 267 6.85 5.69 12.53
CA THR A 267 8.03 4.98 12.05
C THR A 267 8.78 5.78 10.99
N LEU A 268 8.05 6.28 9.98
CA LEU A 268 8.64 7.04 8.88
C LEU A 268 9.17 8.41 9.34
N HIS A 269 8.46 9.07 10.26
CA HIS A 269 8.91 10.30 10.88
C HIS A 269 10.21 10.09 11.67
N ALA A 270 10.28 9.06 12.49
CA ALA A 270 11.47 8.70 13.27
C ALA A 270 12.65 8.31 12.38
N ALA A 271 12.41 7.68 11.23
CA ALA A 271 13.42 7.36 10.24
C ALA A 271 13.95 8.58 9.49
N GLY A 272 13.30 9.75 9.61
CA GLY A 272 13.66 10.97 8.89
C GLY A 272 13.33 10.91 7.40
N ALA A 273 12.33 10.12 7.00
CA ALA A 273 11.84 10.06 5.62
C ALA A 273 11.04 11.33 5.26
N ASP A 274 11.13 11.76 4.00
CA ASP A 274 10.33 12.86 3.44
C ASP A 274 9.15 12.26 2.66
N VAL A 275 8.06 11.98 3.37
CA VAL A 275 6.91 11.26 2.82
C VAL A 275 5.79 12.21 2.46
N GLN A 276 5.29 12.09 1.23
CA GLN A 276 4.05 12.69 0.79
C GLN A 276 2.91 11.69 1.00
N TYR A 277 2.14 11.88 2.06
CA TYR A 277 0.90 11.11 2.27
C TYR A 277 -0.19 11.67 1.37
N VAL A 278 -0.94 10.78 0.71
CA VAL A 278 -2.06 11.15 -0.18
C VAL A 278 -3.29 10.35 0.24
N SER A 279 -4.31 11.03 0.76
CA SER A 279 -5.61 10.41 1.00
C SER A 279 -6.48 10.54 -0.24
N ILE A 280 -6.80 9.41 -0.87
CA ILE A 280 -7.58 9.39 -2.10
C ILE A 280 -9.08 9.50 -1.84
N PRO A 281 -9.85 10.08 -2.78
CA PRO A 281 -11.30 10.17 -2.66
C PRO A 281 -11.95 8.79 -2.79
N SER A 282 -13.20 8.69 -2.36
CA SER A 282 -14.07 7.53 -2.59
C SER A 282 -15.15 7.88 -3.61
N ASN A 283 -15.84 6.88 -4.16
CA ASN A 283 -17.01 7.17 -4.99
C ASN A 283 -18.22 7.53 -4.13
N GLY A 284 -18.40 8.82 -3.80
CA GLY A 284 -19.43 9.31 -2.89
C GLY A 284 -20.84 8.94 -3.29
N ARG A 285 -21.17 9.02 -4.60
CA ARG A 285 -22.49 8.66 -5.14
C ARG A 285 -22.83 7.17 -4.92
N TRP A 286 -21.82 6.31 -5.13
CA TRP A 286 -21.98 4.88 -4.90
C TRP A 286 -22.14 4.58 -3.41
N TYR A 287 -21.30 5.14 -2.57
CA TYR A 287 -21.33 4.90 -1.12
C TYR A 287 -22.63 5.42 -0.48
N ASP A 288 -23.13 6.58 -0.91
CA ASP A 288 -24.43 7.08 -0.47
C ASP A 288 -25.57 6.10 -0.87
N HIS A 289 -25.51 5.55 -2.09
CA HIS A 289 -26.48 4.58 -2.57
C HIS A 289 -26.53 3.29 -1.73
N ILE A 290 -25.39 2.79 -1.30
CA ILE A 290 -25.30 1.57 -0.48
C ILE A 290 -25.42 1.86 1.03
N GLY A 291 -25.70 3.09 1.43
CA GLY A 291 -26.04 3.49 2.80
C GLY A 291 -24.89 3.98 3.66
N ILE A 292 -23.69 4.18 3.08
CA ILE A 292 -22.56 4.79 3.77
C ILE A 292 -22.54 6.29 3.47
N LYS A 293 -23.24 7.05 4.31
CA LYS A 293 -23.48 8.48 4.11
C LYS A 293 -22.21 9.34 4.19
N LYS A 294 -22.31 10.55 3.64
CA LYS A 294 -21.21 11.51 3.54
C LYS A 294 -20.60 11.85 4.91
N ASP A 295 -21.42 12.14 5.90
CA ASP A 295 -20.99 12.50 7.27
C ASP A 295 -20.09 11.41 7.91
N ARG A 296 -20.47 10.15 7.72
CA ARG A 296 -19.68 9.00 8.18
C ARG A 296 -18.33 8.94 7.48
N ARG A 297 -18.28 9.14 6.16
CA ARG A 297 -17.03 9.15 5.40
C ARG A 297 -16.14 10.33 5.81
N GLU A 298 -16.73 11.53 5.94
CA GLU A 298 -16.00 12.72 6.35
C GLU A 298 -15.39 12.61 7.75
N ALA A 299 -16.08 11.96 8.70
CA ALA A 299 -15.52 11.70 10.03
C ALA A 299 -14.25 10.85 9.95
N VAL A 300 -14.25 9.80 9.09
CA VAL A 300 -13.06 8.97 8.85
C VAL A 300 -11.96 9.78 8.16
N TYR A 301 -12.28 10.56 7.14
CA TYR A 301 -11.31 11.41 6.44
C TYR A 301 -10.61 12.39 7.39
N LYS A 302 -11.37 13.08 8.23
CA LYS A 302 -10.81 13.97 9.24
C LYS A 302 -9.87 13.25 10.20
N LYS A 303 -10.24 12.04 10.63
CA LYS A 303 -9.40 11.25 11.53
C LYS A 303 -8.15 10.72 10.85
N ILE A 304 -8.21 10.34 9.57
CA ILE A 304 -7.02 10.01 8.77
C ILE A 304 -6.08 11.22 8.72
N HIS A 305 -6.63 12.38 8.35
CA HIS A 305 -5.86 13.62 8.26
C HIS A 305 -5.16 13.95 9.59
N SER A 306 -5.90 13.99 10.70
CA SER A 306 -5.31 14.28 12.02
C SER A 306 -4.30 13.22 12.44
N THR A 307 -4.56 11.93 12.18
CA THR A 307 -3.61 10.85 12.49
C THR A 307 -2.26 11.07 11.79
N VAL A 308 -2.26 11.50 10.54
CA VAL A 308 -1.03 11.79 9.81
C VAL A 308 -0.34 13.03 10.35
N VAL A 309 -1.06 14.14 10.47
CA VAL A 309 -0.49 15.44 10.86
C VAL A 309 0.01 15.43 12.29
N ASP A 310 -0.75 14.89 13.23
CA ASP A 310 -0.40 14.84 14.66
C ASP A 310 0.81 13.93 14.93
N ASN A 311 1.16 13.06 13.98
CA ASN A 311 2.34 12.19 14.07
C ASN A 311 3.50 12.61 13.16
N GLY A 312 3.49 13.86 12.67
CA GLY A 312 4.60 14.48 11.96
C GLY A 312 4.60 14.28 10.45
N GLY A 313 3.51 13.75 9.86
CA GLY A 313 3.36 13.61 8.42
C GLY A 313 2.78 14.84 7.74
N LYS A 314 2.97 14.92 6.42
CA LYS A 314 2.35 15.91 5.52
C LYS A 314 1.38 15.20 4.59
N ILE A 315 0.09 15.57 4.64
CA ILE A 315 -0.96 14.90 3.87
C ILE A 315 -1.54 15.80 2.79
N TYR A 316 -1.69 15.24 1.60
CA TYR A 316 -2.52 15.75 0.52
C TYR A 316 -3.87 15.07 0.59
N ASP A 317 -4.88 15.81 1.01
CA ASP A 317 -6.23 15.29 1.19
C ASP A 317 -7.08 15.59 -0.06
N LEU A 318 -7.38 14.55 -0.84
CA LEU A 318 -8.20 14.62 -2.03
C LEU A 318 -9.64 14.12 -1.78
N THR A 319 -10.02 13.85 -0.53
CA THR A 319 -11.33 13.28 -0.20
C THR A 319 -12.50 14.25 -0.42
N ASN A 320 -12.22 15.54 -0.56
CA ASN A 320 -13.21 16.53 -1.01
C ASN A 320 -13.70 16.32 -2.45
N LYS A 321 -13.03 15.42 -3.22
CA LYS A 321 -13.37 15.08 -4.61
C LYS A 321 -14.29 13.86 -4.75
N ASP A 322 -14.89 13.39 -3.67
CA ASP A 322 -15.78 12.22 -3.64
C ASP A 322 -16.93 12.26 -4.66
N TYR A 323 -17.38 13.44 -5.04
CA TYR A 323 -18.49 13.63 -5.98
C TYR A 323 -18.07 14.13 -7.36
N GLU A 324 -16.77 14.33 -7.60
CA GLU A 324 -16.28 14.65 -8.93
C GLU A 324 -16.45 13.45 -9.87
N LYS A 325 -16.88 13.73 -11.11
CA LYS A 325 -17.08 12.67 -12.10
C LYS A 325 -15.73 12.12 -12.56
N TYR A 326 -15.69 10.81 -12.75
CA TYR A 326 -14.56 10.07 -13.31
C TYR A 326 -13.25 10.14 -12.51
N VAL A 327 -13.25 10.74 -11.35
CA VAL A 327 -12.07 10.75 -10.45
C VAL A 327 -11.84 9.35 -9.87
N ILE A 328 -12.92 8.67 -9.53
CA ILE A 328 -12.89 7.24 -9.15
C ILE A 328 -13.96 6.48 -9.91
N SER A 329 -13.58 5.93 -11.04
CA SER A 329 -14.46 5.08 -11.86
C SER A 329 -14.41 3.60 -11.45
N ALA A 330 -13.56 3.25 -10.49
CA ALA A 330 -13.42 1.90 -10.01
C ALA A 330 -13.91 1.80 -8.56
N VAL A 331 -14.98 1.07 -8.36
CA VAL A 331 -15.20 0.37 -7.09
C VAL A 331 -14.09 -0.66 -7.00
N SER A 332 -13.34 -0.70 -5.91
CA SER A 332 -12.25 -1.65 -5.75
C SER A 332 -12.73 -3.06 -6.02
N TYR A 333 -12.17 -3.72 -7.04
CA TYR A 333 -12.58 -5.07 -7.46
C TYR A 333 -12.40 -6.10 -6.34
N THR A 334 -11.39 -5.93 -5.50
CA THR A 334 -11.12 -6.82 -4.36
C THR A 334 -12.27 -6.86 -3.35
N HIS A 335 -13.16 -5.88 -3.38
CA HIS A 335 -14.33 -5.83 -2.52
C HIS A 335 -15.60 -6.32 -3.21
N LEU A 336 -15.55 -6.60 -4.50
CA LEU A 336 -16.65 -7.24 -5.25
C LEU A 336 -16.49 -8.75 -5.36
N THR A 337 -15.38 -9.32 -4.86
CA THR A 337 -15.30 -10.77 -4.74
C THR A 337 -16.43 -11.21 -3.84
N LEU A 338 -17.36 -11.92 -4.46
CA LEU A 338 -18.37 -12.68 -3.78
C LEU A 338 -17.67 -13.49 -2.67
N PRO A 339 -18.24 -13.61 -1.47
CA PRO A 339 -17.76 -14.60 -0.54
C PRO A 339 -17.80 -15.92 -1.30
N THR A 340 -16.61 -16.40 -1.69
CA THR A 340 -16.47 -17.78 -2.13
C THR A 340 -16.85 -18.60 -0.93
N ASN A 341 -18.06 -19.16 -0.99
CA ASN A 341 -18.43 -20.24 -0.10
C ASN A 341 -17.38 -21.34 -0.27
N ARG A 342 -16.49 -21.46 0.68
CA ARG A 342 -15.86 -22.70 1.09
C ARG A 342 -15.72 -22.68 2.60
#